data_f688ae494320b6d8e372c072d3de77df
#
_entry.id   f688ae494320b6d8e372c072d3de77df
#
_cell.length_a   1.000
_cell.length_b   1.000
_cell.length_c   1.000
_cell.angle_alpha   90.00
_cell.angle_beta   90.00
_cell.angle_gamma   90.00
#
_symmetry.space_group_name_H-M   'P 1'
#
loop_
_entity.id
_entity.type
_entity.pdbx_description
1 polymer ?
#
loop_
_entity_poly.entity_id
_entity_poly.type
_entity_poly.pdbx_seq_one_letter_code
_entity_poly.pdbx_strand_id
1 'polypeptide(L)'
;MNNALLAKLVWMVASKRDSLCMSILIAKYKVRNDWLRKERPRSASPIWKAIEGVKKTIVKGACYLIGDGAFINVWLNPWVSWIKNFIPKLAQPAFTETPLMISMLINGPSHRWKESLILQLFVPSSAEAILSIPLASSRSKDKLIWMPCSKGEFVVKSAYKVTNQHST
;
A
#
# COMPACT_ATOMS: atom_id res chain seq x y z
N MET A 1 15.09 10.94 18.87
CA MET A 1 14.15 11.60 17.94
C MET A 1 12.75 11.04 18.21
N ASN A 2 11.72 11.88 18.21
CA ASN A 2 10.37 11.46 18.60
C ASN A 2 9.76 10.53 17.54
N ASN A 3 9.47 9.27 17.90
CA ASN A 3 8.87 8.27 17.01
C ASN A 3 7.53 8.70 16.41
N ALA A 4 6.78 9.54 17.12
CA ALA A 4 5.51 10.12 16.63
C ALA A 4 5.73 11.00 15.39
N LEU A 5 6.75 11.86 15.45
CA LEU A 5 7.13 12.72 14.33
C LEU A 5 7.62 11.89 13.14
N LEU A 6 8.44 10.86 13.41
CA LEU A 6 8.91 9.94 12.37
C LEU A 6 7.77 9.20 11.69
N ALA A 7 6.80 8.68 12.46
CA ALA A 7 5.64 7.99 11.89
C ALA A 7 4.82 8.93 10.98
N LYS A 8 4.66 10.19 11.36
CA LYS A 8 4.01 11.20 10.52
C LYS A 8 4.79 11.46 9.23
N LEU A 9 6.12 11.58 9.32
CA LEU A 9 6.98 11.76 8.15
C LEU A 9 6.92 10.55 7.21
N VAL A 10 6.97 9.32 7.74
CA VAL A 10 6.82 8.09 6.95
C VAL A 10 5.49 8.10 6.20
N TRP A 11 4.39 8.46 6.88
CA TRP A 11 3.08 8.57 6.24
C TRP A 11 3.05 9.63 5.13
N MET A 12 3.63 10.79 5.37
CA MET A 12 3.69 11.88 4.37
C MET A 12 4.47 11.45 3.12
N VAL A 13 5.58 10.73 3.30
CA VAL A 13 6.37 10.17 2.19
C VAL A 13 5.58 9.09 1.44
N ALA A 14 4.98 8.15 2.16
CA ALA A 14 4.23 7.02 1.57
C ALA A 14 2.98 7.47 0.82
N SER A 15 2.24 8.44 1.39
CA SER A 15 1.03 9.00 0.79
C SER A 15 1.31 10.07 -0.28
N LYS A 16 2.59 10.36 -0.53
CA LYS A 16 3.06 11.37 -1.50
C LYS A 16 2.36 12.71 -1.31
N ARG A 17 2.30 13.15 -0.05
CA ARG A 17 1.67 14.42 0.29
C ARG A 17 2.34 15.57 -0.45
N ASP A 18 1.52 16.42 -1.04
CA ASP A 18 2.01 17.55 -1.82
C ASP A 18 2.69 18.59 -0.90
N SER A 19 4.02 18.58 -0.91
CA SER A 19 4.85 19.60 -0.28
C SER A 19 6.24 19.55 -0.91
N LEU A 20 6.88 20.71 -1.02
CA LEU A 20 8.23 20.85 -1.59
C LEU A 20 9.25 19.92 -0.88
N CYS A 21 9.20 19.88 0.45
CA CYS A 21 10.08 19.03 1.25
C CYS A 21 9.89 17.54 0.91
N MET A 22 8.65 17.08 0.79
CA MET A 22 8.36 15.70 0.43
C MET A 22 8.79 15.38 -1.00
N SER A 23 8.57 16.28 -1.95
CA SER A 23 9.02 16.13 -3.33
C SER A 23 10.53 15.96 -3.42
N ILE A 24 11.30 16.74 -2.68
CA ILE A 24 12.76 16.62 -2.61
C ILE A 24 13.20 15.28 -2.02
N LEU A 25 12.59 14.84 -0.92
CA LEU A 25 12.90 13.56 -0.29
C LEU A 25 12.55 12.38 -1.22
N ILE A 26 11.40 12.42 -1.84
CA ILE A 26 10.93 11.41 -2.79
C ILE A 26 11.90 11.30 -3.98
N ALA A 27 12.33 12.42 -4.53
CA ALA A 27 13.29 12.46 -5.63
C ALA A 27 14.69 11.96 -5.20
N LYS A 28 15.21 12.45 -4.09
CA LYS A 28 16.53 12.09 -3.56
C LYS A 28 16.67 10.60 -3.28
N TYR A 29 15.67 10.01 -2.63
CA TYR A 29 15.70 8.60 -2.23
C TYR A 29 14.94 7.68 -3.19
N LYS A 30 14.52 8.20 -4.35
CA LYS A 30 13.83 7.46 -5.42
C LYS A 30 12.63 6.67 -4.89
N VAL A 31 11.82 7.33 -4.05
CA VAL A 31 10.64 6.70 -3.43
C VAL A 31 9.61 6.37 -4.50
N ARG A 32 9.35 5.08 -4.69
CA ARG A 32 8.33 4.56 -5.59
C ARG A 32 7.10 4.08 -4.80
N ASN A 33 6.07 3.64 -5.50
CA ASN A 33 4.84 3.14 -4.88
C ASN A 33 5.05 1.89 -4.01
N ASP A 34 6.10 1.12 -4.28
CA ASP A 34 6.52 -0.06 -3.52
C ASP A 34 7.40 0.24 -2.30
N TRP A 35 7.73 1.53 -2.05
CA TRP A 35 8.69 1.92 -1.02
C TRP A 35 8.38 1.39 0.38
N LEU A 36 7.12 1.35 0.77
CA LEU A 36 6.74 0.86 2.10
C LEU A 36 7.23 -0.58 2.38
N ARG A 37 7.39 -1.39 1.35
CA ARG A 37 7.81 -2.80 1.46
C ARG A 37 9.22 -3.05 0.95
N LYS A 38 9.83 -2.06 0.32
CA LYS A 38 11.19 -2.16 -0.19
C LYS A 38 12.21 -2.14 0.95
N GLU A 39 13.30 -2.87 0.79
CA GLU A 39 14.41 -2.84 1.74
C GLU A 39 15.08 -1.46 1.79
N ARG A 40 15.66 -1.18 2.96
CA ARG A 40 16.38 0.06 3.23
C ARG A 40 17.58 0.21 2.29
N PRO A 41 17.79 1.40 1.70
CA PRO A 41 19.01 1.67 0.93
C PRO A 41 20.25 1.56 1.83
N ARG A 42 21.33 0.95 1.34
CA ARG A 42 22.58 0.75 2.08
C ARG A 42 23.24 2.07 2.49
N SER A 43 23.14 3.07 1.62
CA SER A 43 23.66 4.42 1.84
C SER A 43 22.49 5.41 2.05
N ALA A 44 22.31 5.87 3.28
CA ALA A 44 21.26 6.84 3.61
C ALA A 44 21.70 7.72 4.78
N SER A 45 21.20 8.96 4.82
CA SER A 45 21.40 9.87 5.95
C SER A 45 20.82 9.31 7.25
N PRO A 46 21.31 9.73 8.43
CA PRO A 46 20.78 9.27 9.72
C PRO A 46 19.26 9.47 9.85
N ILE A 47 18.74 10.60 9.36
CA ILE A 47 17.30 10.89 9.39
C ILE A 47 16.51 9.93 8.51
N TRP A 48 17.03 9.60 7.32
CA TRP A 48 16.38 8.64 6.43
C TRP A 48 16.40 7.22 7.03
N LYS A 49 17.50 6.83 7.67
CA LYS A 49 17.57 5.56 8.40
C LYS A 49 16.52 5.47 9.52
N ALA A 50 16.28 6.58 10.22
CA ALA A 50 15.23 6.65 11.24
C ALA A 50 13.81 6.55 10.64
N ILE A 51 13.54 7.20 9.52
CA ILE A 51 12.30 7.08 8.75
C ILE A 51 12.07 5.63 8.35
N GLU A 52 13.06 4.97 7.77
CA GLU A 52 13.01 3.56 7.38
C GLU A 52 12.78 2.62 8.57
N GLY A 53 13.32 2.95 9.75
CA GLY A 53 13.11 2.18 10.98
C GLY A 53 11.65 2.15 11.44
N VAL A 54 10.90 3.23 11.22
CA VAL A 54 9.48 3.35 11.61
C VAL A 54 8.54 2.83 10.52
N LYS A 55 9.04 2.59 9.32
CA LYS A 55 8.24 2.13 8.17
C LYS A 55 7.43 0.87 8.47
N LYS A 56 7.99 -0.08 9.22
CA LYS A 56 7.31 -1.33 9.63
C LYS A 56 5.99 -1.10 10.37
N THR A 57 5.90 -0.02 11.13
CA THR A 57 4.67 0.37 11.84
C THR A 57 3.59 0.80 10.85
N ILE A 58 3.97 1.58 9.85
CA ILE A 58 3.04 2.10 8.84
C ILE A 58 2.52 0.97 7.94
N VAL A 59 3.37 0.04 7.55
CA VAL A 59 2.98 -1.12 6.72
C VAL A 59 1.83 -1.93 7.33
N LYS A 60 1.74 -2.00 8.65
CA LYS A 60 0.69 -2.76 9.36
C LYS A 60 -0.71 -2.18 9.20
N GLY A 61 -0.84 -0.90 8.89
CA GLY A 61 -2.14 -0.24 8.79
C GLY A 61 -2.38 0.51 7.48
N ALA A 62 -1.39 0.58 6.60
CA ALA A 62 -1.52 1.25 5.30
C ALA A 62 -2.10 0.32 4.25
N CYS A 63 -3.14 0.76 3.56
CA CYS A 63 -3.79 0.03 2.47
C CYS A 63 -4.19 1.01 1.36
N TYR A 64 -4.08 0.61 0.10
CA TYR A 64 -4.54 1.41 -1.02
C TYR A 64 -6.05 1.26 -1.22
N LEU A 65 -6.73 2.39 -1.31
CA LEU A 65 -8.07 2.49 -1.88
C LEU A 65 -7.93 2.56 -3.40
N ILE A 66 -8.57 1.64 -4.09
CA ILE A 66 -8.48 1.53 -5.55
C ILE A 66 -9.30 2.64 -6.19
N GLY A 67 -8.64 3.43 -7.03
CA GLY A 67 -9.27 4.35 -7.95
C GLY A 67 -9.28 3.77 -9.38
N ASP A 68 -8.38 4.26 -10.22
CA ASP A 68 -8.18 3.75 -11.59
C ASP A 68 -7.26 2.50 -11.64
N GLY A 69 -6.60 2.17 -10.54
CA GLY A 69 -5.69 1.03 -10.42
C GLY A 69 -4.38 1.18 -11.20
N ALA A 70 -4.07 2.39 -11.69
CA ALA A 70 -2.92 2.61 -12.56
C ALA A 70 -1.58 2.59 -11.82
N PHE A 71 -1.57 2.91 -10.53
CA PHE A 71 -0.36 3.03 -9.72
C PHE A 71 -0.18 1.92 -8.67
N ILE A 72 -1.15 1.03 -8.51
CA ILE A 72 -1.07 -0.06 -7.54
C ILE A 72 -0.56 -1.32 -8.23
N ASN A 73 0.65 -1.74 -7.84
CA ASN A 73 1.18 -3.04 -8.26
C ASN A 73 0.50 -4.15 -7.45
N VAL A 74 -0.06 -5.11 -8.15
CA VAL A 74 -0.85 -6.23 -7.59
C VAL A 74 -0.06 -7.05 -6.57
N TRP A 75 1.25 -7.23 -6.81
CA TRP A 75 2.12 -8.10 -6.01
C TRP A 75 2.78 -7.39 -4.83
N LEU A 76 3.07 -6.09 -4.98
CA LEU A 76 3.94 -5.35 -4.07
C LEU A 76 3.18 -4.40 -3.15
N ASN A 77 2.03 -3.89 -3.56
CA ASN A 77 1.28 -2.93 -2.78
C ASN A 77 0.22 -3.60 -1.89
N PRO A 78 -0.09 -3.03 -0.71
CA PRO A 78 -1.19 -3.46 0.13
C PRO A 78 -2.50 -2.88 -0.41
N TRP A 79 -3.46 -3.70 -0.87
CA TRP A 79 -4.68 -3.19 -1.49
C TRP A 79 -5.96 -4.01 -1.20
N VAL A 80 -5.83 -5.18 -0.58
CA VAL A 80 -6.99 -6.01 -0.21
C VAL A 80 -7.23 -5.90 1.28
N SER A 81 -8.16 -5.05 1.69
CA SER A 81 -8.38 -4.65 3.09
C SER A 81 -8.81 -5.79 4.02
N TRP A 82 -9.40 -6.85 3.49
CA TRP A 82 -9.96 -7.97 4.28
C TRP A 82 -8.98 -9.12 4.54
N ILE A 83 -7.76 -9.05 4.02
CA ILE A 83 -6.77 -10.11 4.22
C ILE A 83 -5.56 -9.64 5.03
N LYS A 84 -4.87 -10.60 5.63
CA LYS A 84 -3.66 -10.31 6.41
C LYS A 84 -2.60 -9.65 5.53
N ASN A 85 -2.02 -8.56 6.04
CA ASN A 85 -1.01 -7.74 5.35
C ASN A 85 -1.51 -7.05 4.08
N PHE A 86 -2.80 -7.09 3.78
CA PHE A 86 -3.44 -6.42 2.63
C PHE A 86 -2.90 -6.83 1.25
N ILE A 87 -2.12 -7.92 1.16
CA ILE A 87 -1.61 -8.47 -0.10
C ILE A 87 -2.23 -9.84 -0.37
N PRO A 88 -2.84 -10.04 -1.55
CA PRO A 88 -3.45 -11.30 -1.90
C PRO A 88 -2.41 -12.38 -2.16
N LYS A 89 -2.77 -13.63 -1.87
CA LYS A 89 -1.92 -14.80 -2.13
C LYS A 89 -2.12 -15.29 -3.55
N LEU A 90 -1.00 -15.53 -4.23
CA LEU A 90 -0.97 -16.08 -5.57
C LEU A 90 -1.30 -17.57 -5.58
N ALA A 91 -1.93 -18.03 -6.66
CA ALA A 91 -2.09 -19.46 -6.95
C ALA A 91 -0.76 -20.12 -7.31
N GLN A 92 0.12 -19.38 -8.01
CA GLN A 92 1.45 -19.87 -8.41
C GLN A 92 2.51 -18.76 -8.23
N PRO A 93 3.67 -19.06 -7.63
CA PRO A 93 4.74 -18.06 -7.39
C PRO A 93 5.32 -17.44 -8.67
N ALA A 94 5.32 -18.17 -9.79
CA ALA A 94 5.86 -17.71 -11.07
C ALA A 94 5.16 -16.46 -11.66
N PHE A 95 3.97 -16.13 -11.18
CA PHE A 95 3.23 -14.95 -11.68
C PHE A 95 3.83 -13.60 -11.25
N THR A 96 4.80 -13.58 -10.33
CA THR A 96 5.40 -12.33 -9.84
C THR A 96 6.50 -11.75 -10.72
N GLU A 97 6.94 -12.45 -11.74
CA GLU A 97 8.09 -12.05 -12.58
C GLU A 97 7.79 -10.80 -13.42
N THR A 98 6.53 -10.57 -13.77
CA THR A 98 6.11 -9.38 -14.51
C THR A 98 5.29 -8.44 -13.63
N PRO A 99 5.58 -7.11 -13.68
CA PRO A 99 4.74 -6.13 -12.98
C PRO A 99 3.30 -6.19 -13.51
N LEU A 100 2.34 -6.33 -12.61
CA LEU A 100 0.92 -6.30 -12.92
C LEU A 100 0.26 -5.16 -12.14
N MET A 101 -0.41 -4.25 -12.83
CA MET A 101 -1.17 -3.17 -12.21
C MET A 101 -2.64 -3.57 -12.04
N ILE A 102 -3.29 -3.04 -11.00
CA ILE A 102 -4.71 -3.35 -10.74
C ILE A 102 -5.59 -2.97 -11.93
N SER A 103 -5.27 -1.90 -12.65
CA SER A 103 -5.99 -1.52 -13.88
C SER A 103 -6.06 -2.64 -14.91
N MET A 104 -5.08 -3.54 -14.94
CA MET A 104 -5.08 -4.71 -15.82
C MET A 104 -6.06 -5.80 -15.39
N LEU A 105 -6.46 -5.81 -14.11
CA LEU A 105 -7.49 -6.71 -13.56
C LEU A 105 -8.90 -6.17 -13.73
N ILE A 106 -9.05 -4.92 -14.19
CA ILE A 106 -10.33 -4.25 -14.38
C ILE A 106 -10.63 -4.19 -15.89
N ASN A 107 -11.86 -4.50 -16.24
CA ASN A 107 -12.35 -4.31 -17.61
C ASN A 107 -12.64 -2.82 -17.81
N GLY A 108 -11.92 -2.15 -18.73
CA GLY A 108 -12.03 -0.72 -18.96
C GLY A 108 -13.45 -0.23 -19.30
N PRO A 109 -14.12 -0.81 -20.31
CA PRO A 109 -15.46 -0.36 -20.72
C PRO A 109 -16.54 -0.56 -19.66
N SER A 110 -16.56 -1.72 -19.01
CA SER A 110 -17.60 -2.07 -18.01
C SER A 110 -17.25 -1.64 -16.59
N HIS A 111 -15.99 -1.27 -16.34
CA HIS A 111 -15.43 -0.97 -15.02
C HIS A 111 -15.76 -2.04 -13.98
N ARG A 112 -15.57 -3.30 -14.35
CA ARG A 112 -15.79 -4.49 -13.52
C ARG A 112 -14.52 -5.31 -13.42
N TRP A 113 -14.42 -6.12 -12.39
CA TRP A 113 -13.34 -7.09 -12.25
C TRP A 113 -13.34 -8.11 -13.40
N LYS A 114 -12.15 -8.44 -13.90
CA LYS A 114 -11.94 -9.57 -14.82
C LYS A 114 -11.92 -10.86 -14.01
N GLU A 115 -13.09 -11.36 -13.66
CA GLU A 115 -13.29 -12.48 -12.73
C GLU A 115 -12.45 -13.71 -13.09
N SER A 116 -12.51 -14.17 -14.35
CA SER A 116 -11.76 -15.34 -14.81
C SER A 116 -10.25 -15.20 -14.60
N LEU A 117 -9.70 -13.98 -14.82
CA LEU A 117 -8.29 -13.71 -14.61
C LEU A 117 -7.93 -13.72 -13.13
N ILE A 118 -8.79 -13.16 -12.28
CA ILE A 118 -8.58 -13.12 -10.82
C ILE A 118 -8.61 -14.55 -10.26
N LEU A 119 -9.56 -15.38 -10.66
CA LEU A 119 -9.65 -16.78 -10.25
C LEU A 119 -8.45 -17.61 -10.70
N GLN A 120 -7.84 -17.26 -11.82
CA GLN A 120 -6.62 -17.92 -12.31
C GLN A 120 -5.36 -17.52 -11.55
N LEU A 121 -5.24 -16.22 -11.20
CA LEU A 121 -4.02 -15.66 -10.60
C LEU A 121 -3.91 -15.89 -9.10
N PHE A 122 -5.03 -15.92 -8.38
CA PHE A 122 -5.05 -15.94 -6.92
C PHE A 122 -5.65 -17.24 -6.35
N VAL A 123 -5.24 -17.56 -5.12
CA VAL A 123 -5.91 -18.64 -4.37
C VAL A 123 -7.38 -18.26 -4.09
N PRO A 124 -8.30 -19.24 -3.96
CA PRO A 124 -9.74 -18.98 -3.85
C PRO A 124 -10.12 -17.91 -2.81
N SER A 125 -9.53 -17.98 -1.61
CA SER A 125 -9.82 -17.02 -0.54
C SER A 125 -9.38 -15.59 -0.87
N SER A 126 -8.28 -15.42 -1.60
CA SER A 126 -7.83 -14.10 -2.07
C SER A 126 -8.67 -13.60 -3.24
N ALA A 127 -9.04 -14.48 -4.16
CA ALA A 127 -9.91 -14.13 -5.28
C ALA A 127 -11.29 -13.65 -4.80
N GLU A 128 -11.91 -14.35 -3.84
CA GLU A 128 -13.16 -13.95 -3.22
C GLU A 128 -13.04 -12.57 -2.56
N ALA A 129 -11.98 -12.34 -1.78
CA ALA A 129 -11.73 -11.05 -1.15
C ALA A 129 -11.58 -9.91 -2.18
N ILE A 130 -10.88 -10.15 -3.30
CA ILE A 130 -10.70 -9.18 -4.38
C ILE A 130 -12.05 -8.87 -5.04
N LEU A 131 -12.81 -9.89 -5.41
CA LEU A 131 -14.11 -9.74 -6.08
C LEU A 131 -15.14 -9.02 -5.21
N SER A 132 -14.96 -9.06 -3.89
CA SER A 132 -15.80 -8.32 -2.93
C SER A 132 -15.47 -6.83 -2.84
N ILE A 133 -14.36 -6.36 -3.40
CA ILE A 133 -14.00 -4.94 -3.40
C ILE A 133 -14.88 -4.20 -4.40
N PRO A 134 -15.70 -3.22 -3.94
CA PRO A 134 -16.47 -2.40 -4.86
C PRO A 134 -15.53 -1.46 -5.62
N LEU A 135 -15.62 -1.46 -6.93
CA LEU A 135 -14.92 -0.49 -7.77
C LEU A 135 -15.72 0.82 -7.80
N ALA A 136 -15.03 1.94 -7.56
CA ALA A 136 -15.66 3.24 -7.65
C ALA A 136 -16.18 3.49 -9.07
N SER A 137 -17.40 4.07 -9.20
CA SER A 137 -18.00 4.41 -10.50
C SER A 137 -17.27 5.54 -11.23
N SER A 138 -16.53 6.35 -10.50
CA SER A 138 -15.70 7.44 -11.05
C SER A 138 -14.26 6.99 -11.20
N ARG A 139 -13.56 7.45 -12.23
CA ARG A 139 -12.12 7.25 -12.44
C ARG A 139 -11.30 8.11 -11.48
N SER A 140 -11.50 7.90 -10.18
CA SER A 140 -10.68 8.55 -9.14
C SER A 140 -9.26 7.96 -9.15
N LYS A 141 -8.30 8.72 -8.66
CA LYS A 141 -6.93 8.22 -8.49
C LYS A 141 -6.82 7.29 -7.28
N ASP A 142 -5.88 6.36 -7.37
CA ASP A 142 -5.52 5.48 -6.27
C ASP A 142 -5.05 6.30 -5.06
N LYS A 143 -5.48 5.94 -3.85
CA LYS A 143 -5.16 6.67 -2.63
C LYS A 143 -4.70 5.73 -1.52
N LEU A 144 -3.57 6.05 -0.88
CA LEU A 144 -3.15 5.36 0.33
C LEU A 144 -4.01 5.83 1.52
N ILE A 145 -4.62 4.90 2.23
CA ILE A 145 -5.45 5.16 3.41
C ILE A 145 -4.91 4.44 4.64
N TRP A 146 -5.25 4.96 5.82
CA TRP A 146 -4.90 4.38 7.10
C TRP A 146 -6.07 3.58 7.67
N MET A 147 -6.00 2.25 7.56
CA MET A 147 -7.08 1.33 7.93
C MET A 147 -7.53 1.40 9.40
N PRO A 148 -6.63 1.66 10.40
CA PRO A 148 -7.04 1.79 11.80
C PRO A 148 -7.92 3.01 12.11
N CYS A 149 -8.12 3.91 11.15
CA CYS A 149 -9.01 5.05 11.26
C CYS A 149 -10.19 4.90 10.30
N SER A 150 -11.42 5.03 10.81
CA SER A 150 -12.65 4.91 9.99
C SER A 150 -12.73 5.92 8.84
N LYS A 151 -12.08 7.08 9.00
CA LYS A 151 -11.98 8.11 7.95
C LYS A 151 -10.83 7.86 6.96
N GLY A 152 -10.03 6.80 7.16
CA GLY A 152 -8.84 6.52 6.34
C GLY A 152 -7.68 7.50 6.54
N GLU A 153 -7.78 8.40 7.52
CA GLU A 153 -6.75 9.40 7.81
C GLU A 153 -5.71 8.86 8.79
N PHE A 154 -4.45 9.21 8.58
CA PHE A 154 -3.38 8.80 9.48
C PHE A 154 -3.44 9.52 10.82
N VAL A 155 -3.53 8.75 11.89
CA VAL A 155 -3.52 9.22 13.28
C VAL A 155 -2.38 8.54 14.03
N VAL A 156 -1.42 9.33 14.52
CA VAL A 156 -0.22 8.83 15.22
C VAL A 156 -0.57 7.92 16.39
N LYS A 157 -1.59 8.27 17.19
CA LYS A 157 -2.05 7.46 18.33
C LYS A 157 -2.48 6.06 17.91
N SER A 158 -3.12 5.91 16.76
CA SER A 158 -3.53 4.59 16.25
C SER A 158 -2.36 3.78 15.68
N ALA A 159 -1.31 4.44 15.17
CA ALA A 159 -0.10 3.77 14.72
C ALA A 159 0.62 3.05 15.87
N TYR A 160 0.69 3.68 17.04
CA TYR A 160 1.24 3.05 18.25
C TYR A 160 0.40 1.86 18.75
N LYS A 161 -0.93 1.98 18.68
CA LYS A 161 -1.81 0.86 19.05
C LYS A 161 -1.59 -0.36 18.18
N VAL A 162 -1.47 -0.17 16.86
CA VAL A 162 -1.20 -1.26 15.91
C VAL A 162 0.15 -1.93 16.18
N THR A 163 1.16 -1.19 16.63
CA THR A 163 2.47 -1.75 16.96
C THR A 163 2.39 -2.65 18.19
N ASN A 164 1.66 -2.23 19.22
CA ASN A 164 1.60 -2.92 20.51
C ASN A 164 0.67 -4.15 20.51
N GLN A 165 -0.30 -4.24 19.59
CA GLN A 165 -1.20 -5.38 19.48
C GLN A 165 -0.53 -6.68 18.97
N HIS A 166 0.73 -6.62 18.53
CA HIS A 166 1.48 -7.76 18.01
C HIS A 166 2.67 -8.15 18.90
N SER A 167 2.72 -7.61 20.13
CA SER A 167 3.75 -7.94 21.13
C SER A 167 3.25 -8.89 22.23
N THR A 168 2.09 -9.52 22.03
CA THR A 168 1.53 -10.58 22.90
C THR A 168 1.43 -11.88 22.16
#